data_ca13784cc2d96b532abe0c83ab946a76
#
_entry.id   ca13784cc2d96b532abe0c83ab946a76
#
_cell.length_a   1.000
_cell.length_b   1.000
_cell.length_c   1.000
_cell.angle_alpha   90.00
_cell.angle_beta   90.00
_cell.angle_gamma   90.00
#
_symmetry.space_group_name_H-M   'P 1'
#
loop_
_entity.id
_entity.type
_entity.pdbx_description
1 polymer ?
#
loop_
_entity_poly.entity_id
_entity_poly.type
_entity_poly.pdbx_seq_one_letter_code
_entity_poly.pdbx_strand_id
1 'polypeptide(L)'
;KKPGRPEEEKFDPYRHITEQQHRIALEAVFGLKEEYGYKELEDALIKTYMSVGVKLNHKKAVSLITMLRNKRMIVQENGRKYTFMSDFHY
;
A
#
# COMPACT_ATOMS: atom_id res chain seq x y z
N LYS A 1 -5.59 0.42 -31.49
CA LYS A 1 -5.76 0.54 -31.21
C LYS A 1 -6.02 0.53 -30.53
N LYS A 2 -5.86 0.27 -30.27
CA LYS A 2 -6.07 0.32 -29.74
C LYS A 2 -6.35 0.42 -29.07
N PRO A 3 -6.29 0.27 -29.09
CA PRO A 3 -6.58 0.53 -28.42
C PRO A 3 -6.77 0.74 -27.48
N GLY A 4 -6.36 0.87 -27.41
CA GLY A 4 -6.33 0.99 -26.07
C GLY A 4 -7.55 0.74 -25.39
N ARG A 5 -7.55 0.33 -24.37
CA ARG A 5 -8.52 0.19 -23.63
C ARG A 5 -8.44 1.14 -22.63
N PRO A 6 -8.99 2.18 -22.77
CA PRO A 6 -8.88 3.23 -21.86
C PRO A 6 -9.36 2.84 -20.51
N GLU A 7 -10.22 1.98 -20.46
CA GLU A 7 -10.71 1.62 -19.22
C GLU A 7 -9.77 0.87 -18.44
N GLU A 8 -8.71 0.51 -19.03
CA GLU A 8 -7.73 -0.13 -18.35
C GLU A 8 -6.92 0.78 -17.63
N GLU A 9 -7.39 1.65 -16.86
CA GLU A 9 -6.57 2.50 -16.12
C GLU A 9 -5.71 1.79 -15.23
N LYS A 10 -4.46 2.11 -15.14
CA LYS A 10 -3.57 1.51 -14.24
C LYS A 10 -3.90 1.96 -12.87
N PHE A 11 -3.89 1.07 -11.93
CA PHE A 11 -4.09 1.42 -10.54
C PHE A 11 -2.92 2.27 -10.08
N ASP A 12 -3.22 3.45 -9.59
CA ASP A 12 -2.18 4.35 -9.12
C ASP A 12 -2.51 4.70 -7.68
N PRO A 13 -1.81 4.09 -6.72
CA PRO A 13 -2.14 4.35 -5.32
C PRO A 13 -1.95 5.78 -4.90
N TYR A 14 -1.12 6.52 -5.63
CA TYR A 14 -0.89 7.91 -5.29
C TYR A 14 -2.06 8.78 -5.69
N ARG A 15 -2.72 8.44 -6.80
CA ARG A 15 -3.84 9.24 -7.28
C ARG A 15 -5.17 8.76 -6.75
N HIS A 16 -5.33 7.46 -6.59
CA HIS A 16 -6.63 6.91 -6.23
C HIS A 16 -6.86 6.81 -4.74
N ILE A 17 -5.82 7.01 -3.95
CA ILE A 17 -5.92 6.90 -2.51
C ILE A 17 -5.34 8.16 -1.91
N THR A 18 -6.07 8.80 -1.01
CA THR A 18 -5.59 10.04 -0.43
C THR A 18 -4.55 9.78 0.62
N GLU A 19 -3.78 10.80 0.95
CA GLU A 19 -2.79 10.68 1.99
C GLU A 19 -3.42 10.24 3.30
N GLN A 20 -4.58 10.77 3.61
CA GLN A 20 -5.24 10.43 4.85
C GLN A 20 -5.63 8.96 4.88
N GLN A 21 -6.12 8.42 3.76
CA GLN A 21 -6.46 7.02 3.70
C GLN A 21 -5.23 6.16 3.89
N HIS A 22 -4.11 6.54 3.28
CA HIS A 22 -2.88 5.81 3.47
C HIS A 22 -2.45 5.85 4.94
N ARG A 23 -2.51 7.01 5.54
CA ARG A 23 -2.05 7.15 6.91
C ARG A 23 -2.91 6.33 7.86
N ILE A 24 -4.22 6.41 7.71
CA ILE A 24 -5.11 5.65 8.57
C ILE A 24 -4.89 4.16 8.40
N ALA A 25 -4.79 3.71 7.14
CA ALA A 25 -4.62 2.29 6.88
C ALA A 25 -3.29 1.78 7.42
N LEU A 26 -2.21 2.52 7.16
CA LEU A 26 -0.91 2.07 7.61
C LEU A 26 -0.79 2.09 9.12
N GLU A 27 -1.38 3.08 9.76
CA GLU A 27 -1.35 3.10 11.21
C GLU A 27 -2.12 1.92 11.78
N ALA A 28 -3.21 1.53 11.13
CA ALA A 28 -3.96 0.38 11.59
C ALA A 28 -3.18 -0.91 11.36
N VAL A 29 -2.54 -1.04 10.20
CA VAL A 29 -1.77 -2.23 9.88
C VAL A 29 -0.63 -2.39 10.88
N PHE A 30 0.18 -1.34 11.03
CA PHE A 30 1.36 -1.43 11.86
C PHE A 30 1.06 -1.22 13.34
N GLY A 31 -0.19 -0.94 13.65
CA GLY A 31 -0.61 -0.93 15.03
C GLY A 31 -0.81 -2.31 15.59
N LEU A 32 -1.03 -3.30 14.71
CA LEU A 32 -1.20 -4.66 15.14
C LEU A 32 0.14 -5.38 15.27
N LYS A 33 1.11 -4.95 14.48
CA LYS A 33 2.39 -5.62 14.44
C LYS A 33 3.39 -4.64 13.89
N GLU A 34 4.57 -4.59 14.46
CA GLU A 34 5.55 -3.59 14.05
C GLU A 34 6.23 -3.88 12.74
N GLU A 35 6.37 -5.14 12.42
CA GLU A 35 7.06 -5.55 11.21
C GLU A 35 6.25 -6.58 10.48
N TYR A 36 6.32 -6.54 9.16
CA TYR A 36 5.60 -7.52 8.35
C TYR A 36 6.51 -8.06 7.27
N GLY A 37 6.44 -9.36 7.03
CA GLY A 37 7.05 -9.92 5.85
C GLY A 37 6.24 -9.52 4.64
N TYR A 38 6.77 -9.77 3.43
CA TYR A 38 6.12 -9.28 2.23
C TYR A 38 4.68 -9.81 2.08
N LYS A 39 4.50 -11.11 2.24
CA LYS A 39 3.16 -11.66 2.07
C LYS A 39 2.22 -11.26 3.19
N GLU A 40 2.74 -11.17 4.38
CA GLU A 40 1.93 -10.73 5.50
C GLU A 40 1.48 -9.31 5.28
N LEU A 41 2.38 -8.47 4.80
CA LEU A 41 2.05 -7.08 4.55
C LEU A 41 1.01 -6.97 3.45
N GLU A 42 1.17 -7.77 2.41
CA GLU A 42 0.22 -7.75 1.31
C GLU A 42 -1.19 -8.08 1.80
N ASP A 43 -1.32 -9.14 2.58
CA ASP A 43 -2.62 -9.53 3.11
C ASP A 43 -3.18 -8.47 4.05
N ALA A 44 -2.34 -7.93 4.90
CA ALA A 44 -2.80 -6.93 5.84
C ALA A 44 -3.27 -5.67 5.12
N LEU A 45 -2.56 -5.29 4.07
CA LEU A 45 -2.97 -4.11 3.30
C LEU A 45 -4.30 -4.34 2.61
N ILE A 46 -4.48 -5.51 2.02
CA ILE A 46 -5.74 -5.77 1.34
C ILE A 46 -6.90 -5.64 2.32
N LYS A 47 -6.76 -6.23 3.49
CA LYS A 47 -7.84 -6.19 4.45
C LYS A 47 -8.06 -4.80 5.01
N THR A 48 -6.97 -4.12 5.34
CA THR A 48 -7.08 -2.82 6.00
C THR A 48 -7.56 -1.75 5.04
N TYR A 49 -7.05 -1.76 3.81
CA TYR A 49 -7.50 -0.76 2.86
C TYR A 49 -8.96 -0.94 2.49
N MET A 50 -9.44 -2.17 2.56
CA MET A 50 -10.85 -2.38 2.30
C MET A 50 -11.69 -1.66 3.34
N SER A 51 -11.22 -1.57 4.58
CA SER A 51 -11.98 -0.89 5.62
C SER A 51 -11.98 0.62 5.44
N VAL A 52 -11.09 1.17 4.64
CA VAL A 52 -11.14 2.61 4.34
C VAL A 52 -11.70 2.85 2.94
N GLY A 53 -12.36 1.86 2.38
CA GLY A 53 -13.06 2.04 1.12
C GLY A 53 -12.25 1.77 -0.12
N VAL A 54 -11.11 1.12 0.00
CA VAL A 54 -10.25 0.85 -1.15
C VAL A 54 -10.17 -0.65 -1.35
N LYS A 55 -10.65 -1.13 -2.48
CA LYS A 55 -10.59 -2.55 -2.78
C LYS A 55 -9.30 -2.87 -3.48
N LEU A 56 -8.56 -3.80 -2.94
CA LEU A 56 -7.31 -4.22 -3.52
C LEU A 56 -7.37 -5.69 -3.91
N ASN A 57 -6.58 -6.06 -4.89
CA ASN A 57 -6.36 -7.47 -5.18
C ASN A 57 -4.85 -7.65 -5.16
N HIS A 58 -4.40 -8.84 -5.51
CA HIS A 58 -2.97 -9.14 -5.44
C HIS A 58 -2.15 -8.14 -6.25
N LYS A 59 -2.55 -7.89 -7.49
CA LYS A 59 -1.78 -6.99 -8.34
C LYS A 59 -1.77 -5.57 -7.79
N LYS A 60 -2.91 -5.12 -7.31
CA LYS A 60 -2.98 -3.76 -6.76
C LYS A 60 -2.18 -3.65 -5.49
N ALA A 61 -2.18 -4.71 -4.69
CA ALA A 61 -1.40 -4.68 -3.46
C ALA A 61 0.10 -4.59 -3.76
N VAL A 62 0.56 -5.30 -4.78
CA VAL A 62 1.97 -5.23 -5.17
C VAL A 62 2.32 -3.82 -5.61
N SER A 63 1.47 -3.21 -6.43
CA SER A 63 1.71 -1.84 -6.87
C SER A 63 1.70 -0.88 -5.70
N LEU A 64 0.80 -1.12 -4.75
CA LEU A 64 0.71 -0.28 -3.58
C LEU A 64 1.99 -0.37 -2.75
N ILE A 65 2.49 -1.57 -2.52
CA ILE A 65 3.71 -1.75 -1.74
C ILE A 65 4.87 -1.05 -2.42
N THR A 66 4.96 -1.16 -3.74
CA THR A 66 6.04 -0.49 -4.48
C THR A 66 5.95 1.02 -4.30
N MET A 67 4.76 1.58 -4.39
CA MET A 67 4.59 3.01 -4.23
C MET A 67 4.92 3.43 -2.81
N LEU A 68 4.49 2.66 -1.82
CA LEU A 68 4.76 3.00 -0.42
C LEU A 68 6.26 3.00 -0.16
N ARG A 69 6.98 2.04 -0.74
CA ARG A 69 8.43 2.03 -0.59
C ARG A 69 9.06 3.23 -1.28
N ASN A 70 8.59 3.57 -2.47
CA ASN A 70 9.16 4.70 -3.19
C ASN A 70 8.92 6.02 -2.47
N LYS A 71 7.80 6.12 -1.77
CA LYS A 71 7.51 7.32 -1.01
C LYS A 71 8.07 7.26 0.40
N ARG A 72 8.73 6.17 0.71
CA ARG A 72 9.33 5.98 2.03
C ARG A 72 8.32 5.98 3.16
N MET A 73 7.11 5.59 2.84
CA MET A 73 6.12 5.40 3.87
C MET A 73 6.36 4.11 4.61
N ILE A 74 6.97 3.13 3.93
CA ILE A 74 7.42 1.92 4.58
C ILE A 74 8.85 1.68 4.13
N VAL A 75 9.63 1.05 4.98
CA VAL A 75 11.01 0.71 4.65
C VAL A 75 11.22 -0.74 4.96
N GLN A 76 12.11 -1.36 4.19
CA GLN A 76 12.47 -2.75 4.42
C GLN A 76 13.76 -2.76 5.19
N GLU A 77 13.73 -3.40 6.34
CA GLU A 77 14.92 -3.45 7.15
C GLU A 77 15.50 -4.83 7.14
N ASN A 78 16.50 -5.05 7.95
CA ASN A 78 17.21 -6.28 7.98
C ASN A 78 16.29 -7.44 7.84
N GLY A 79 16.56 -8.37 7.06
CA GLY A 79 15.79 -9.57 6.98
C GLY A 79 14.51 -9.46 6.20
N ARG A 80 14.39 -8.41 5.46
CA ARG A 80 13.27 -8.26 4.57
C ARG A 80 11.93 -8.00 5.24
N LYS A 81 11.96 -7.45 6.44
CA LYS A 81 10.73 -7.08 7.09
C LYS A 81 10.45 -5.61 6.84
N TYR A 82 9.19 -5.26 6.70
CA TYR A 82 8.79 -3.90 6.40
C TYR A 82 8.27 -3.22 7.64
N THR A 83 8.67 -1.97 7.85
CA THR A 83 8.20 -1.18 8.97
C THR A 83 7.61 0.12 8.45
N PHE A 84 6.81 0.76 9.26
CA PHE A 84 6.10 1.97 8.88
C PHE A 84 6.87 3.21 9.32
N MET A 85 6.98 4.17 8.41
CA MET A 85 7.62 5.44 8.73
C MET A 85 6.54 6.49 8.86
N SER A 86 6.22 6.86 10.09
CA SER A 86 5.09 7.77 10.30
C SER A 86 5.37 9.19 9.88
N ASP A 87 6.62 9.54 9.66
CA ASP A 87 6.96 10.89 9.25
C ASP A 87 7.18 11.00 7.74
N PHE A 88 6.50 10.17 6.97
CA PHE A 88 6.68 10.21 5.53
C PHE A 88 6.12 11.50 4.95
N HIS A 89 6.59 11.82 3.77
CA HIS A 89 6.10 12.97 3.04
C HIS A 89 5.35 12.46 1.82
N TYR A 90 4.11 12.83 1.70
CA TYR A 90 3.28 12.40 0.58
C TYR A 90 3.49 13.33 -0.61
#